data_1808745b43f6e50c7073d83d2d1c865d
#
_entry.id   1808745b43f6e50c7073d83d2d1c865d
#
_cell.length_a   1.000
_cell.length_b   1.000
_cell.length_c   1.000
_cell.angle_alpha   90.00
_cell.angle_beta   90.00
_cell.angle_gamma   90.00
#
_symmetry.space_group_name_H-M   'P 1'
#
loop_
_entity.id
_entity.type
_entity.pdbx_description
1 polymer ?
#
loop_
_entity_poly.entity_id
_entity_poly.type
_entity_poly.pdbx_seq_one_letter_code
_entity_poly.pdbx_strand_id
1 'polypeptide(L)'
;MGNSQEPQDFNISVMPSSLTPVHVAKAAEGLNLYDTASHQVSHFVPLKPGEVGIYVCGATVQSSPHIGHIRAAVAFDIVRRWFLKLGYKVTFVRNVTDIDDKILVKAAAAGQRWWARAYYYEREFTEAYNTLGVLPPTVEPRATGHMSDMIDLIQRILDNGHGYVVTDADGKPTGNVYFDVASWPHYGELTHQKQTSEVDEAAAVADRMGPSVDATGADKYNPVDPADASPDKHDPRDFALWKAPKDTDSEDARWSTPFGVGRPGWHIECSAMSHRYLGDGFDIHGGGLDLRFPHHENEMAQTRAAGYPSAARWMHSAWVTAKGEKMSKSLGTGLSVPSVLAEHSAWVVRYALGSVQYLSLIHI
;
A
#
# COMPACT_ATOMS: atom_id res chain seq x y z
N MET A 1 -15.67 -32.74 38.37
CA MET A 1 -16.31 -31.42 38.40
C MET A 1 -15.36 -30.49 37.70
N GLY A 2 -15.53 -30.32 36.41
CA GLY A 2 -14.68 -29.45 35.56
C GLY A 2 -15.39 -28.13 35.36
N ASN A 3 -14.72 -27.06 35.77
CA ASN A 3 -15.15 -25.70 35.45
C ASN A 3 -14.77 -25.40 33.98
N SER A 4 -15.73 -25.42 33.09
CA SER A 4 -15.63 -24.84 31.78
C SER A 4 -15.77 -23.31 31.93
N GLN A 5 -14.64 -22.59 31.92
CA GLN A 5 -14.67 -21.15 31.67
C GLN A 5 -14.96 -20.92 30.20
N GLU A 6 -16.10 -20.32 29.89
CA GLU A 6 -16.39 -19.75 28.57
C GLU A 6 -15.35 -18.68 28.22
N PRO A 7 -14.95 -18.54 26.94
CA PRO A 7 -14.04 -17.49 26.52
C PRO A 7 -14.72 -16.15 26.78
N GLN A 8 -14.03 -15.28 27.54
CA GLN A 8 -14.47 -13.90 27.74
C GLN A 8 -14.51 -13.20 26.37
N ASP A 9 -15.67 -12.74 26.00
CA ASP A 9 -15.84 -11.81 24.88
C ASP A 9 -14.87 -10.66 25.04
N PHE A 10 -14.00 -10.47 24.04
CA PHE A 10 -13.19 -9.27 23.92
C PHE A 10 -14.11 -8.09 23.65
N ASN A 11 -14.66 -7.54 24.73
CA ASN A 11 -15.39 -6.30 24.69
C ASN A 11 -14.38 -5.18 24.44
N ILE A 12 -14.14 -4.86 23.18
CA ILE A 12 -13.50 -3.60 22.79
C ILE A 12 -14.51 -2.53 23.22
N SER A 13 -14.40 -2.07 24.46
CA SER A 13 -15.17 -0.94 24.94
C SER A 13 -14.75 0.28 24.13
N VAL A 14 -15.43 0.44 23.02
CA VAL A 14 -15.51 1.67 22.28
C VAL A 14 -15.92 2.75 23.25
N MET A 15 -15.18 3.85 23.28
CA MET A 15 -15.53 5.04 24.06
C MET A 15 -17.03 5.34 24.01
N PRO A 16 -17.61 5.89 25.06
CA PRO A 16 -19.06 6.07 25.15
C PRO A 16 -19.59 6.82 23.93
N SER A 17 -20.54 6.21 23.26
CA SER A 17 -21.29 6.70 22.11
C SER A 17 -22.27 7.82 22.51
N SER A 18 -21.76 8.93 23.01
CA SER A 18 -22.59 10.10 23.35
C SER A 18 -22.63 11.17 22.25
N LEU A 19 -21.89 10.96 21.14
CA LEU A 19 -21.96 11.88 20.01
C LEU A 19 -23.00 11.37 19.01
N THR A 20 -24.09 12.13 18.88
CA THR A 20 -25.09 11.87 17.84
C THR A 20 -24.49 12.16 16.46
N PRO A 21 -25.03 11.57 15.35
CA PRO A 21 -24.56 11.86 13.97
C PRO A 21 -24.52 13.37 13.64
N VAL A 22 -25.38 14.15 14.25
CA VAL A 22 -25.40 15.62 14.10
C VAL A 22 -24.16 16.29 14.71
N HIS A 23 -23.66 15.79 15.85
CA HIS A 23 -22.42 16.31 16.45
C HIS A 23 -21.19 15.95 15.63
N VAL A 24 -21.17 14.76 15.03
CA VAL A 24 -20.10 14.32 14.12
C VAL A 24 -20.04 15.22 12.88
N ALA A 25 -21.17 15.46 12.24
CA ALA A 25 -21.24 16.33 11.07
C ALA A 25 -20.75 17.75 11.39
N LYS A 26 -21.18 18.33 12.53
CA LYS A 26 -20.79 19.68 12.94
C LYS A 26 -19.32 19.79 13.32
N ALA A 27 -18.73 18.76 13.93
CA ALA A 27 -17.31 18.73 14.27
C ALA A 27 -16.42 18.58 13.03
N ALA A 28 -16.93 17.99 11.94
CA ALA A 28 -16.22 17.80 10.67
C ALA A 28 -16.33 19.00 9.72
N GLU A 29 -17.18 20.00 9.99
CA GLU A 29 -17.38 21.17 9.12
C GLU A 29 -16.09 21.96 8.80
N GLY A 30 -15.00 21.75 9.52
CA GLY A 30 -13.71 22.40 9.29
C GLY A 30 -12.59 21.45 8.86
N LEU A 31 -12.84 20.14 8.68
CA LEU A 31 -11.79 19.20 8.35
C LEU A 31 -11.46 19.28 6.86
N ASN A 32 -10.26 19.78 6.56
CA ASN A 32 -9.72 19.81 5.22
C ASN A 32 -8.53 18.88 5.13
N LEU A 33 -8.46 18.08 4.07
CA LEU A 33 -7.36 17.16 3.81
C LEU A 33 -6.78 17.42 2.42
N TYR A 34 -5.47 17.28 2.31
CA TYR A 34 -4.82 17.29 1.01
C TYR A 34 -5.05 15.94 0.32
N ASP A 35 -5.34 16.00 -0.96
CA ASP A 35 -5.49 14.83 -1.81
C ASP A 35 -4.40 14.83 -2.87
N THR A 36 -3.64 13.73 -2.94
CA THR A 36 -2.54 13.60 -3.89
C THR A 36 -3.04 13.47 -5.33
N ALA A 37 -4.23 12.93 -5.55
CA ALA A 37 -4.78 12.79 -6.91
C ALA A 37 -5.17 14.14 -7.52
N SER A 38 -5.76 15.03 -6.72
CA SER A 38 -6.17 16.37 -7.20
C SER A 38 -5.12 17.46 -6.94
N HIS A 39 -4.07 17.18 -6.15
CA HIS A 39 -3.11 18.16 -5.65
C HIS A 39 -3.75 19.34 -4.89
N GLN A 40 -4.90 19.11 -4.27
CA GLN A 40 -5.66 20.16 -3.59
C GLN A 40 -5.97 19.81 -2.15
N VAL A 41 -6.05 20.85 -1.31
CA VAL A 41 -6.66 20.76 -0.01
C VAL A 41 -8.15 21.02 -0.16
N SER A 42 -8.98 20.07 0.19
CA SER A 42 -10.43 20.19 0.09
C SER A 42 -11.13 19.69 1.35
N HIS A 43 -12.35 20.16 1.55
CA HIS A 43 -13.20 19.73 2.64
C HIS A 43 -13.43 18.21 2.57
N PHE A 44 -13.31 17.54 3.71
CA PHE A 44 -13.54 16.11 3.81
C PHE A 44 -15.04 15.82 3.97
N VAL A 45 -15.58 15.06 3.04
CA VAL A 45 -16.96 14.55 3.10
C VAL A 45 -16.86 13.02 3.03
N PRO A 46 -17.32 12.28 4.05
CA PRO A 46 -17.28 10.83 4.03
C PRO A 46 -18.28 10.26 3.02
N LEU A 47 -17.96 9.14 2.39
CA LEU A 47 -18.86 8.43 1.48
C LEU A 47 -20.11 7.91 2.20
N LYS A 48 -19.96 7.55 3.48
CA LYS A 48 -21.06 7.12 4.35
C LYS A 48 -21.12 8.04 5.59
N PRO A 49 -22.24 8.72 5.84
CA PRO A 49 -22.34 9.62 7.00
C PRO A 49 -21.97 8.94 8.30
N GLY A 50 -21.02 9.53 9.04
CA GLY A 50 -20.57 9.02 10.35
C GLY A 50 -19.56 7.86 10.29
N GLU A 51 -19.24 7.34 9.11
CA GLU A 51 -18.26 6.27 8.92
C GLU A 51 -17.09 6.75 8.06
N VAL A 52 -15.90 6.19 8.27
CA VAL A 52 -14.71 6.44 7.44
C VAL A 52 -13.98 5.13 7.18
N GLY A 53 -13.81 4.77 5.92
CA GLY A 53 -13.01 3.66 5.45
C GLY A 53 -11.61 4.13 5.06
N ILE A 54 -10.57 3.56 5.69
CA ILE A 54 -9.18 3.88 5.40
C ILE A 54 -8.44 2.60 5.06
N TYR A 55 -7.80 2.54 3.89
CA TYR A 55 -6.85 1.50 3.54
C TYR A 55 -5.44 2.10 3.51
N VAL A 56 -4.50 1.43 4.15
CA VAL A 56 -3.09 1.83 4.12
C VAL A 56 -2.25 0.65 3.66
N CYS A 57 -1.49 0.85 2.58
CA CYS A 57 -0.55 -0.16 2.13
C CYS A 57 0.48 -0.43 3.22
N GLY A 58 0.52 -1.68 3.65
CA GLY A 58 1.42 -2.17 4.69
C GLY A 58 2.79 -2.54 4.14
N ALA A 59 3.60 -3.15 4.97
CA ALA A 59 4.96 -3.49 4.62
C ALA A 59 5.05 -4.82 3.87
N THR A 60 5.99 -4.89 2.91
CA THR A 60 6.54 -6.16 2.45
C THR A 60 7.49 -6.69 3.53
N VAL A 61 7.12 -7.78 4.19
CA VAL A 61 7.81 -8.30 5.37
C VAL A 61 9.04 -9.14 5.01
N GLN A 62 9.94 -8.52 4.26
CA GLN A 62 11.16 -9.15 3.74
C GLN A 62 12.38 -9.03 4.66
N SER A 63 12.37 -8.07 5.60
CA SER A 63 13.46 -7.73 6.53
C SER A 63 12.95 -6.79 7.61
N SER A 64 13.73 -6.60 8.69
CA SER A 64 13.40 -5.75 9.84
C SER A 64 12.94 -4.34 9.44
N PRO A 65 12.01 -3.72 10.19
CA PRO A 65 11.57 -2.36 9.95
C PRO A 65 12.69 -1.34 10.21
N HIS A 66 12.64 -0.23 9.51
CA HIS A 66 13.42 0.97 9.82
C HIS A 66 12.49 2.15 10.06
N ILE A 67 13.01 3.24 10.60
CA ILE A 67 12.22 4.42 10.99
C ILE A 67 11.38 4.97 9.83
N GLY A 68 11.87 4.91 8.59
CA GLY A 68 11.09 5.32 7.41
C GLY A 68 9.78 4.55 7.22
N HIS A 69 9.77 3.22 7.47
CA HIS A 69 8.53 2.44 7.43
C HIS A 69 7.56 2.88 8.53
N ILE A 70 8.08 3.16 9.73
CA ILE A 70 7.28 3.53 10.89
C ILE A 70 6.70 4.94 10.75
N ARG A 71 7.36 5.82 10.01
CA ARG A 71 6.85 7.18 9.73
C ARG A 71 5.45 7.17 9.14
N ALA A 72 5.22 6.36 8.11
CA ALA A 72 3.90 6.24 7.49
C ALA A 72 2.88 5.69 8.49
N ALA A 73 3.22 4.66 9.25
CA ALA A 73 2.32 4.08 10.25
C ALA A 73 1.90 5.11 11.33
N VAL A 74 2.84 5.92 11.83
CA VAL A 74 2.55 6.99 12.81
C VAL A 74 1.68 8.08 12.17
N ALA A 75 1.96 8.48 10.92
CA ALA A 75 1.16 9.51 10.24
C ALA A 75 -0.32 9.08 10.09
N PHE A 76 -0.56 7.86 9.61
CA PHE A 76 -1.92 7.35 9.44
C PHE A 76 -2.60 6.99 10.77
N ASP A 77 -1.85 6.64 11.81
CA ASP A 77 -2.40 6.51 13.17
C ASP A 77 -2.91 7.86 13.71
N ILE A 78 -2.20 8.95 13.42
CA ILE A 78 -2.66 10.31 13.79
C ILE A 78 -3.95 10.66 13.02
N VAL A 79 -3.98 10.42 11.71
CA VAL A 79 -5.18 10.63 10.88
C VAL A 79 -6.37 9.84 11.43
N ARG A 80 -6.17 8.54 11.71
CA ARG A 80 -7.19 7.68 12.31
C ARG A 80 -7.69 8.21 13.64
N ARG A 81 -6.78 8.64 14.52
CA ARG A 81 -7.15 9.19 15.85
C ARG A 81 -7.95 10.49 15.74
N TRP A 82 -7.66 11.32 14.76
CA TRP A 82 -8.46 12.51 14.50
C TRP A 82 -9.89 12.16 14.10
N PHE A 83 -10.10 11.23 13.19
CA PHE A 83 -11.45 10.77 12.84
C PHE A 83 -12.19 10.18 14.05
N LEU A 84 -11.52 9.34 14.85
CA LEU A 84 -12.10 8.81 16.08
C LEU A 84 -12.45 9.94 17.07
N LYS A 85 -11.59 10.94 17.22
CA LYS A 85 -11.82 12.11 18.08
C LYS A 85 -13.00 12.93 17.60
N LEU A 86 -13.22 13.05 16.31
CA LEU A 86 -14.37 13.72 15.70
C LEU A 86 -15.65 12.87 15.77
N GLY A 87 -15.60 11.66 16.30
CA GLY A 87 -16.76 10.79 16.52
C GLY A 87 -17.11 9.89 15.34
N TYR A 88 -16.25 9.77 14.33
CA TYR A 88 -16.47 8.82 13.23
C TYR A 88 -16.22 7.38 13.68
N LYS A 89 -17.02 6.46 13.16
CA LYS A 89 -16.69 5.03 13.16
C LYS A 89 -15.66 4.77 12.06
N VAL A 90 -14.45 4.39 12.44
CA VAL A 90 -13.34 4.20 11.50
C VAL A 90 -13.08 2.72 11.26
N THR A 91 -13.19 2.28 10.02
CA THR A 91 -12.68 1.00 9.56
C THR A 91 -11.30 1.21 8.95
N PHE A 92 -10.25 0.77 9.66
CA PHE A 92 -8.87 0.94 9.25
C PHE A 92 -8.28 -0.42 8.85
N VAL A 93 -7.91 -0.54 7.59
CA VAL A 93 -7.30 -1.76 7.02
C VAL A 93 -5.85 -1.46 6.69
N ARG A 94 -4.93 -2.33 7.12
CA ARG A 94 -3.53 -2.28 6.72
C ARG A 94 -3.10 -3.70 6.39
N ASN A 95 -2.64 -3.93 5.16
CA ASN A 95 -2.24 -5.27 4.75
C ASN A 95 -0.81 -5.65 5.21
N VAL A 96 -0.53 -6.92 5.06
CA VAL A 96 0.83 -7.48 5.12
C VAL A 96 1.09 -8.16 3.79
N THR A 97 2.09 -7.67 3.05
CA THR A 97 2.61 -8.37 1.87
C THR A 97 3.56 -9.46 2.35
N ASP A 98 3.03 -10.66 2.52
CA ASP A 98 3.73 -11.84 3.04
C ASP A 98 4.25 -12.76 1.93
N ILE A 99 4.00 -12.44 0.66
CA ILE A 99 4.56 -13.09 -0.52
C ILE A 99 5.04 -12.03 -1.52
N ASP A 100 6.30 -12.10 -1.95
CA ASP A 100 6.92 -11.15 -2.89
C ASP A 100 8.26 -11.72 -3.38
N ASP A 101 8.73 -11.31 -4.56
CA ASP A 101 10.04 -11.70 -5.11
C ASP A 101 11.17 -11.50 -4.11
N LYS A 102 11.17 -10.38 -3.37
CA LYS A 102 12.21 -10.03 -2.40
C LYS A 102 12.20 -10.96 -1.18
N ILE A 103 11.01 -11.45 -0.80
CA ILE A 103 10.89 -12.42 0.30
C ILE A 103 11.49 -13.75 -0.15
N LEU A 104 11.10 -14.23 -1.35
CA LEU A 104 11.58 -15.50 -1.91
C LEU A 104 13.10 -15.51 -2.05
N VAL A 105 13.67 -14.51 -2.72
CA VAL A 105 15.11 -14.37 -2.92
C VAL A 105 15.89 -14.32 -1.61
N LYS A 106 15.44 -13.54 -0.65
CA LYS A 106 16.12 -13.41 0.65
C LYS A 106 15.96 -14.65 1.52
N ALA A 107 14.84 -15.34 1.43
CA ALA A 107 14.63 -16.60 2.13
C ALA A 107 15.55 -17.68 1.57
N ALA A 108 15.63 -17.83 0.25
CA ALA A 108 16.53 -18.77 -0.41
C ALA A 108 17.99 -18.49 -0.05
N ALA A 109 18.44 -17.24 -0.13
CA ALA A 109 19.80 -16.84 0.22
C ALA A 109 20.17 -17.13 1.69
N ALA A 110 19.17 -17.12 2.59
CA ALA A 110 19.35 -17.41 4.01
C ALA A 110 19.09 -18.89 4.37
N GLY A 111 18.77 -19.75 3.42
CA GLY A 111 18.40 -21.15 3.67
C GLY A 111 17.10 -21.28 4.50
N GLN A 112 16.20 -20.34 4.39
CA GLN A 112 14.95 -20.27 5.15
C GLN A 112 13.74 -20.60 4.29
N ARG A 113 12.67 -21.09 4.90
CA ARG A 113 11.36 -21.12 4.25
C ARG A 113 10.83 -19.69 4.11
N TRP A 114 10.29 -19.34 2.95
CA TRP A 114 9.81 -17.98 2.67
C TRP A 114 8.72 -17.51 3.64
N TRP A 115 7.76 -18.38 3.95
CA TRP A 115 6.68 -18.08 4.90
C TRP A 115 7.18 -17.90 6.34
N ALA A 116 8.21 -18.65 6.75
CA ALA A 116 8.81 -18.50 8.07
C ALA A 116 9.55 -17.16 8.18
N ARG A 117 10.24 -16.75 7.10
CA ARG A 117 10.86 -15.44 7.01
C ARG A 117 9.83 -14.31 7.06
N ALA A 118 8.76 -14.40 6.25
CA ALA A 118 7.70 -13.42 6.23
C ALA A 118 7.06 -13.26 7.61
N TYR A 119 6.70 -14.37 8.25
CA TYR A 119 6.12 -14.38 9.59
C TYR A 119 7.04 -13.78 10.65
N TYR A 120 8.34 -14.06 10.59
CA TYR A 120 9.31 -13.50 11.52
C TYR A 120 9.35 -11.97 11.44
N TYR A 121 9.48 -11.43 10.24
CA TYR A 121 9.55 -9.97 10.07
C TYR A 121 8.20 -9.27 10.25
N GLU A 122 7.10 -9.91 9.94
CA GLU A 122 5.77 -9.40 10.29
C GLU A 122 5.65 -9.10 11.79
N ARG A 123 6.15 -10.00 12.63
CA ARG A 123 6.17 -9.79 14.08
C ARG A 123 7.07 -8.64 14.50
N GLU A 124 8.23 -8.47 13.89
CA GLU A 124 9.09 -7.32 14.16
C GLU A 124 8.40 -5.99 13.80
N PHE A 125 7.66 -5.95 12.68
CA PHE A 125 6.85 -4.79 12.32
C PHE A 125 5.76 -4.53 13.35
N THR A 126 5.03 -5.56 13.76
CA THR A 126 3.96 -5.44 14.76
C THR A 126 4.52 -4.95 16.11
N GLU A 127 5.66 -5.46 16.55
CA GLU A 127 6.32 -5.00 17.76
C GLU A 127 6.74 -3.53 17.68
N ALA A 128 7.31 -3.11 16.55
CA ALA A 128 7.68 -1.72 16.32
C ALA A 128 6.46 -0.78 16.34
N TYR A 129 5.34 -1.19 15.75
CA TYR A 129 4.09 -0.43 15.80
C TYR A 129 3.56 -0.32 17.24
N ASN A 130 3.52 -1.42 17.96
CA ASN A 130 3.04 -1.47 19.35
C ASN A 130 3.92 -0.60 20.27
N THR A 131 5.23 -0.69 20.14
CA THR A 131 6.18 0.10 20.93
C THR A 131 5.98 1.60 20.75
N LEU A 132 5.66 2.04 19.53
CA LEU A 132 5.38 3.45 19.25
C LEU A 132 3.90 3.83 19.45
N GLY A 133 3.10 2.94 20.03
CA GLY A 133 1.69 3.21 20.35
C GLY A 133 0.80 3.45 19.13
N VAL A 134 1.14 2.87 17.98
CA VAL A 134 0.26 2.82 16.80
C VAL A 134 -0.90 1.88 17.10
N LEU A 135 -2.13 2.33 16.88
CA LEU A 135 -3.31 1.49 17.10
C LEU A 135 -3.31 0.29 16.15
N PRO A 136 -3.64 -0.91 16.63
CA PRO A 136 -3.81 -2.06 15.76
C PRO A 136 -4.91 -1.75 14.71
N PRO A 137 -4.78 -2.20 13.46
CA PRO A 137 -5.81 -2.00 12.46
C PRO A 137 -7.12 -2.72 12.84
N THR A 138 -8.22 -2.34 12.22
CA THR A 138 -9.49 -3.08 12.34
C THR A 138 -9.34 -4.47 11.74
N VAL A 139 -8.64 -4.55 10.60
CA VAL A 139 -8.26 -5.80 9.93
C VAL A 139 -6.84 -5.64 9.39
N GLU A 140 -6.03 -6.68 9.54
CA GLU A 140 -4.68 -6.75 8.98
C GLU A 140 -4.55 -7.99 8.07
N PRO A 141 -5.06 -7.90 6.82
CA PRO A 141 -5.08 -9.03 5.90
C PRO A 141 -3.69 -9.33 5.33
N ARG A 142 -3.39 -10.61 5.14
CA ARG A 142 -2.20 -11.07 4.43
C ARG A 142 -2.51 -11.37 2.98
N ALA A 143 -1.59 -11.08 2.08
CA ALA A 143 -1.73 -11.36 0.65
C ALA A 143 -2.01 -12.84 0.39
N THR A 144 -1.31 -13.75 1.06
CA THR A 144 -1.52 -15.21 0.89
C THR A 144 -2.91 -15.70 1.28
N GLY A 145 -3.64 -14.96 2.11
CA GLY A 145 -5.01 -15.27 2.50
C GLY A 145 -6.07 -14.82 1.48
N HIS A 146 -5.66 -14.10 0.41
CA HIS A 146 -6.60 -13.42 -0.51
C HIS A 146 -6.38 -13.79 -1.98
N MET A 147 -5.83 -14.97 -2.25
CA MET A 147 -5.56 -15.43 -3.63
C MET A 147 -6.84 -15.49 -4.47
N SER A 148 -7.96 -15.93 -3.91
CA SER A 148 -9.24 -15.97 -4.63
C SER A 148 -9.73 -14.56 -4.99
N ASP A 149 -9.62 -13.60 -4.06
CA ASP A 149 -10.04 -12.22 -4.31
C ASP A 149 -9.19 -11.57 -5.42
N MET A 150 -7.88 -11.89 -5.47
CA MET A 150 -6.99 -11.41 -6.54
C MET A 150 -7.31 -12.04 -7.88
N ILE A 151 -7.55 -13.36 -7.92
CA ILE A 151 -7.91 -14.08 -9.14
C ILE A 151 -9.21 -13.52 -9.72
N ASP A 152 -10.22 -13.30 -8.88
CA ASP A 152 -11.49 -12.73 -9.29
C ASP A 152 -11.33 -11.31 -9.84
N LEU A 153 -10.49 -10.49 -9.20
CA LEU A 153 -10.23 -9.12 -9.67
C LEU A 153 -9.47 -9.12 -11.01
N ILE A 154 -8.47 -9.99 -11.17
CA ILE A 154 -7.75 -10.19 -12.44
C ILE A 154 -8.72 -10.60 -13.55
N GLN A 155 -9.60 -11.56 -13.28
CA GLN A 155 -10.58 -12.01 -14.27
C GLN A 155 -11.46 -10.85 -14.74
N ARG A 156 -11.93 -9.98 -13.83
CA ARG A 156 -12.73 -8.81 -14.20
C ARG A 156 -11.94 -7.81 -15.07
N ILE A 157 -10.65 -7.58 -14.76
CA ILE A 157 -9.77 -6.72 -15.57
C ILE A 157 -9.64 -7.30 -17.00
N LEU A 158 -9.47 -8.62 -17.11
CA LEU A 158 -9.39 -9.33 -18.39
C LEU A 158 -10.71 -9.24 -19.17
N ASP A 159 -11.84 -9.50 -18.50
CA ASP A 159 -13.19 -9.46 -19.10
C ASP A 159 -13.54 -8.06 -19.61
N ASN A 160 -13.02 -7.02 -18.96
CA ASN A 160 -13.20 -5.64 -19.38
C ASN A 160 -12.18 -5.19 -20.48
N GLY A 161 -11.27 -6.07 -20.88
CA GLY A 161 -10.31 -5.80 -21.97
C GLY A 161 -9.10 -4.97 -21.57
N HIS A 162 -8.75 -4.94 -20.29
CA HIS A 162 -7.63 -4.14 -19.76
C HIS A 162 -6.43 -4.98 -19.31
N GLY A 163 -6.36 -6.22 -19.74
CA GLY A 163 -5.24 -7.10 -19.46
C GLY A 163 -5.17 -8.24 -20.48
N TYR A 164 -4.07 -8.98 -20.44
CA TYR A 164 -3.86 -10.13 -21.30
C TYR A 164 -3.11 -11.24 -20.59
N VAL A 165 -3.42 -12.48 -20.99
CA VAL A 165 -2.74 -13.69 -20.53
C VAL A 165 -1.67 -14.06 -21.56
N VAL A 166 -0.44 -14.26 -21.09
CA VAL A 166 0.64 -14.77 -21.96
C VAL A 166 0.46 -16.26 -22.18
N THR A 167 0.53 -16.68 -23.45
CA THR A 167 0.43 -18.08 -23.83
C THR A 167 1.75 -18.57 -24.48
N ASP A 168 2.03 -19.86 -24.35
CA ASP A 168 3.12 -20.51 -25.07
C ASP A 168 2.75 -20.76 -26.54
N ALA A 169 3.65 -21.41 -27.28
CA ALA A 169 3.45 -21.70 -28.69
C ALA A 169 2.26 -22.63 -29.00
N ASP A 170 1.82 -23.40 -28.01
CA ASP A 170 0.67 -24.29 -28.10
C ASP A 170 -0.65 -23.61 -27.65
N GLY A 171 -0.58 -22.32 -27.31
CA GLY A 171 -1.72 -21.52 -26.82
C GLY A 171 -2.10 -21.76 -25.36
N LYS A 172 -1.25 -22.44 -24.60
CA LYS A 172 -1.50 -22.70 -23.18
C LYS A 172 -1.03 -21.53 -22.32
N PRO A 173 -1.80 -21.09 -21.30
CA PRO A 173 -1.38 -20.05 -20.37
C PRO A 173 -0.06 -20.38 -19.67
N THR A 174 0.88 -19.43 -19.69
CA THR A 174 2.20 -19.57 -19.06
C THR A 174 2.19 -19.28 -17.55
N GLY A 175 1.15 -18.61 -17.07
CA GLY A 175 1.09 -18.07 -15.71
C GLY A 175 1.51 -16.60 -15.63
N ASN A 176 1.90 -15.96 -16.73
CA ASN A 176 2.08 -14.51 -16.79
C ASN A 176 0.79 -13.84 -17.24
N VAL A 177 0.32 -12.85 -16.47
CA VAL A 177 -0.81 -11.98 -16.82
C VAL A 177 -0.38 -10.54 -16.59
N TYR A 178 -0.61 -9.69 -17.56
CA TYR A 178 -0.24 -8.29 -17.48
C TYR A 178 -1.46 -7.39 -17.62
N PHE A 179 -1.41 -6.24 -16.94
CA PHE A 179 -2.28 -5.11 -17.21
C PHE A 179 -1.78 -4.42 -18.49
N ASP A 180 -2.69 -4.17 -19.43
CA ASP A 180 -2.43 -3.45 -20.67
C ASP A 180 -2.59 -1.95 -20.43
N VAL A 181 -1.47 -1.26 -20.20
CA VAL A 181 -1.48 0.18 -19.91
C VAL A 181 -2.01 0.99 -21.10
N ALA A 182 -1.78 0.54 -22.32
CA ALA A 182 -2.27 1.23 -23.52
C ALA A 182 -3.80 1.19 -23.64
N SER A 183 -4.44 0.16 -23.06
CA SER A 183 -5.90 0.02 -23.04
C SER A 183 -6.58 0.98 -22.05
N TRP A 184 -5.82 1.57 -21.10
CA TRP A 184 -6.34 2.40 -20.02
C TRP A 184 -5.95 3.87 -20.17
N PRO A 185 -6.78 4.71 -20.81
CA PRO A 185 -6.42 6.12 -21.12
C PRO A 185 -6.25 7.01 -19.89
N HIS A 186 -6.72 6.57 -18.72
CA HIS A 186 -6.62 7.27 -17.45
C HIS A 186 -5.36 6.91 -16.64
N TYR A 187 -4.45 6.12 -17.20
CA TYR A 187 -3.20 5.79 -16.52
C TYR A 187 -2.34 7.05 -16.35
N GLY A 188 -1.87 7.28 -15.15
CA GLY A 188 -1.11 8.47 -14.78
C GLY A 188 -1.95 9.57 -14.11
N GLU A 189 -3.25 9.36 -13.86
CA GLU A 189 -4.10 10.37 -13.20
C GLU A 189 -3.65 10.69 -11.76
N LEU A 190 -3.25 9.69 -10.98
CA LEU A 190 -2.78 9.90 -9.61
C LEU A 190 -1.45 10.63 -9.55
N THR A 191 -0.56 10.32 -10.48
CA THR A 191 0.81 10.82 -10.49
C THR A 191 0.99 12.02 -11.40
N HIS A 192 -0.04 12.39 -12.18
CA HIS A 192 -0.02 13.42 -13.21
C HIS A 192 1.06 13.18 -14.28
N GLN A 193 1.32 11.90 -14.57
CA GLN A 193 2.26 11.50 -15.61
C GLN A 193 1.57 11.50 -16.97
N LYS A 194 2.27 11.98 -18.00
CA LYS A 194 1.77 11.92 -19.37
C LYS A 194 2.17 10.59 -20.01
N GLN A 195 1.25 10.00 -20.77
CA GLN A 195 1.52 8.77 -21.54
C GLN A 195 2.37 9.02 -22.79
N THR A 196 2.68 10.27 -23.13
CA THR A 196 3.41 10.64 -24.34
C THR A 196 4.87 10.93 -24.05
N SER A 197 5.75 10.61 -25.01
CA SER A 197 7.19 10.89 -24.97
C SER A 197 7.55 12.39 -25.08
N GLU A 198 6.59 13.28 -25.23
CA GLU A 198 6.84 14.70 -25.32
C GLU A 198 6.93 15.33 -23.93
N VAL A 199 8.13 15.76 -23.61
CA VAL A 199 8.45 16.46 -22.36
C VAL A 199 7.83 17.85 -22.41
N ASP A 200 6.80 18.09 -21.63
CA ASP A 200 6.32 19.44 -21.35
C ASP A 200 7.20 20.05 -20.25
N GLU A 201 8.16 20.90 -20.63
CA GLU A 201 9.07 21.56 -19.70
C GLU A 201 8.35 22.37 -18.61
N ALA A 202 7.16 22.90 -18.90
CA ALA A 202 6.36 23.62 -17.92
C ALA A 202 5.80 22.71 -16.84
N ALA A 203 5.36 21.49 -17.18
CA ALA A 203 4.94 20.48 -16.21
C ALA A 203 6.12 19.97 -15.35
N ALA A 204 7.30 19.83 -15.97
CA ALA A 204 8.53 19.47 -15.27
C ALA A 204 8.98 20.53 -14.25
N VAL A 205 8.71 21.80 -14.51
CA VAL A 205 9.00 22.90 -13.57
C VAL A 205 8.00 22.90 -12.41
N ALA A 206 6.72 22.70 -12.65
CA ALA A 206 5.70 22.64 -11.61
C ALA A 206 5.94 21.44 -10.66
N ASP A 207 6.39 20.32 -11.20
CA ASP A 207 6.69 19.10 -10.42
C ASP A 207 8.02 19.21 -9.63
N ARG A 208 8.93 20.10 -10.02
CA ARG A 208 10.16 20.40 -9.25
C ARG A 208 9.91 21.15 -7.94
N MET A 209 8.75 21.79 -7.79
CA MET A 209 8.36 22.51 -6.58
C MET A 209 7.65 21.63 -5.54
N GLY A 210 7.26 20.41 -5.89
CA GLY A 210 6.76 19.39 -4.97
C GLY A 210 7.88 18.46 -4.48
N PRO A 211 7.65 17.60 -3.45
CA PRO A 211 8.62 16.62 -2.96
C PRO A 211 8.80 15.44 -3.95
N SER A 212 8.90 15.72 -5.20
CA SER A 212 8.85 14.78 -6.32
C SER A 212 10.24 14.37 -6.81
N VAL A 213 11.20 14.30 -5.96
CA VAL A 213 12.43 13.62 -6.37
C VAL A 213 12.15 12.15 -6.27
N ASP A 214 11.79 11.55 -7.38
CA ASP A 214 11.93 10.11 -7.52
C ASP A 214 13.40 9.78 -7.28
N ALA A 215 13.67 9.20 -6.12
CA ALA A 215 15.02 8.79 -5.73
C ALA A 215 15.58 7.65 -6.63
N THR A 216 14.77 7.13 -7.53
CA THR A 216 15.17 6.06 -8.46
C THR A 216 15.65 6.62 -9.80
N GLY A 217 15.48 7.92 -10.10
CA GLY A 217 15.80 8.50 -11.40
C GLY A 217 14.92 7.98 -12.53
N ALA A 218 13.80 7.29 -12.21
CA ALA A 218 12.85 6.83 -13.20
C ALA A 218 12.30 8.01 -14.00
N ASP A 219 12.21 7.83 -15.31
CA ASP A 219 11.65 8.83 -16.21
C ASP A 219 10.20 9.09 -15.83
N LYS A 220 9.90 10.29 -15.32
CA LYS A 220 8.56 10.71 -14.92
C LYS A 220 7.54 10.67 -16.05
N TYR A 221 8.00 10.66 -17.28
CA TYR A 221 7.17 10.71 -18.48
C TYR A 221 6.98 9.35 -19.14
N ASN A 222 7.79 8.37 -18.76
CA ASN A 222 7.68 7.00 -19.26
C ASN A 222 7.96 6.01 -18.13
N PRO A 223 7.02 5.86 -17.20
CA PRO A 223 7.23 5.09 -16.00
C PRO A 223 7.30 3.59 -16.31
N VAL A 224 8.49 3.06 -16.30
CA VAL A 224 8.75 1.62 -16.37
C VAL A 224 9.28 1.18 -15.02
N ASP A 225 8.71 0.14 -14.42
CA ASP A 225 9.31 -0.51 -13.25
C ASP A 225 10.41 -1.47 -13.72
N PRO A 226 11.70 -1.14 -13.51
CA PRO A 226 12.79 -2.02 -13.95
C PRO A 226 12.75 -3.40 -13.29
N ALA A 227 12.12 -3.50 -12.11
CA ALA A 227 11.97 -4.76 -11.39
C ALA A 227 10.95 -5.71 -12.02
N ASP A 228 10.13 -5.18 -12.92
CA ASP A 228 9.07 -5.93 -13.61
C ASP A 228 9.32 -6.06 -15.12
N ALA A 229 10.58 -5.90 -15.56
CA ALA A 229 10.95 -6.08 -16.96
C ALA A 229 10.74 -7.53 -17.43
N SER A 230 10.08 -7.71 -18.56
CA SER A 230 9.82 -9.02 -19.17
C SER A 230 9.70 -8.89 -20.69
N PRO A 231 10.24 -9.85 -21.46
CA PRO A 231 10.05 -9.89 -22.91
C PRO A 231 8.60 -10.20 -23.32
N ASP A 232 7.77 -10.71 -22.40
CA ASP A 232 6.39 -11.08 -22.68
C ASP A 232 5.43 -9.89 -22.69
N LYS A 233 5.91 -8.70 -22.34
CA LYS A 233 5.09 -7.48 -22.31
C LYS A 233 4.86 -6.91 -23.70
N HIS A 234 3.63 -6.46 -23.98
CA HIS A 234 3.30 -5.74 -25.21
C HIS A 234 3.89 -4.32 -25.20
N ASP A 235 3.85 -3.67 -24.05
CA ASP A 235 4.44 -2.34 -23.78
C ASP A 235 5.33 -2.44 -22.53
N PRO A 236 6.52 -1.82 -22.51
CA PRO A 236 7.38 -1.81 -21.31
C PRO A 236 6.70 -1.30 -20.05
N ARG A 237 5.65 -0.47 -20.18
CA ARG A 237 4.87 0.09 -19.06
C ARG A 237 3.85 -0.89 -18.48
N ASP A 238 3.51 -1.95 -19.19
CA ASP A 238 2.61 -2.97 -18.69
C ASP A 238 3.15 -3.54 -17.38
N PHE A 239 2.28 -3.89 -16.46
CA PHE A 239 2.71 -4.39 -15.16
C PHE A 239 2.00 -5.69 -14.79
N ALA A 240 2.70 -6.53 -14.03
CA ALA A 240 2.21 -7.86 -13.74
C ALA A 240 0.98 -7.85 -12.81
N LEU A 241 -0.07 -8.53 -13.24
CA LEU A 241 -1.22 -8.92 -12.43
C LEU A 241 -0.97 -10.28 -11.77
N TRP A 242 -0.39 -11.23 -12.53
CA TRP A 242 0.02 -12.56 -12.07
C TRP A 242 1.36 -12.91 -12.71
N LYS A 243 2.24 -13.57 -11.98
CA LYS A 243 3.61 -13.92 -12.41
C LYS A 243 3.78 -15.41 -12.45
N ALA A 244 4.23 -15.94 -13.57
CA ALA A 244 4.71 -17.32 -13.68
C ALA A 244 5.83 -17.60 -12.66
N PRO A 245 5.93 -18.82 -12.12
CA PRO A 245 6.99 -19.15 -11.19
C PRO A 245 8.35 -19.15 -11.91
N LYS A 246 9.37 -18.67 -11.22
CA LYS A 246 10.77 -18.83 -11.65
C LYS A 246 11.29 -20.22 -11.24
N ASP A 247 12.31 -20.71 -11.89
CA ASP A 247 12.94 -21.99 -11.54
C ASP A 247 13.47 -22.01 -10.09
N THR A 248 13.83 -20.83 -9.59
CA THR A 248 14.33 -20.65 -8.21
C THR A 248 13.22 -20.51 -7.17
N ASP A 249 11.96 -20.38 -7.57
CA ASP A 249 10.85 -20.21 -6.64
C ASP A 249 10.48 -21.54 -6.00
N SER A 250 10.23 -21.51 -4.70
CA SER A 250 9.78 -22.67 -3.93
C SER A 250 8.43 -23.17 -4.47
N GLU A 251 8.25 -24.51 -4.50
CA GLU A 251 6.99 -25.11 -4.97
C GLU A 251 5.77 -24.67 -4.16
N ASP A 252 5.97 -24.42 -2.86
CA ASP A 252 4.92 -23.96 -1.95
C ASP A 252 4.60 -22.45 -2.06
N ALA A 253 5.28 -21.73 -2.98
CA ALA A 253 5.01 -20.35 -3.35
C ALA A 253 4.29 -20.22 -4.72
N ARG A 254 3.51 -21.24 -5.09
CA ARG A 254 2.85 -21.35 -6.40
C ARG A 254 1.36 -21.67 -6.22
N TRP A 255 0.51 -20.95 -6.91
CA TRP A 255 -0.95 -21.16 -6.89
C TRP A 255 -1.45 -21.45 -8.30
N SER A 256 -2.37 -22.42 -8.40
CA SER A 256 -3.05 -22.74 -9.65
C SER A 256 -4.18 -21.76 -9.90
N THR A 257 -4.27 -21.24 -11.11
CA THR A 257 -5.29 -20.29 -11.55
C THR A 257 -5.80 -20.65 -12.95
N PRO A 258 -6.90 -20.05 -13.43
CA PRO A 258 -7.31 -20.15 -14.83
C PRO A 258 -6.25 -19.67 -15.84
N PHE A 259 -5.34 -18.81 -15.40
CA PHE A 259 -4.27 -18.20 -16.23
C PHE A 259 -2.95 -19.01 -16.19
N GLY A 260 -2.93 -20.16 -15.55
CA GLY A 260 -1.73 -20.96 -15.30
C GLY A 260 -1.28 -20.94 -13.84
N VAL A 261 -0.15 -21.58 -13.56
CA VAL A 261 0.45 -21.63 -12.23
C VAL A 261 1.35 -20.40 -12.03
N GLY A 262 1.27 -19.79 -10.83
CA GLY A 262 2.07 -18.62 -10.54
C GLY A 262 1.80 -18.02 -9.16
N ARG A 263 2.10 -16.75 -9.02
CA ARG A 263 1.86 -15.95 -7.81
C ARG A 263 1.41 -14.53 -8.17
N PRO A 264 0.80 -13.77 -7.24
CA PRO A 264 0.29 -12.44 -7.54
C PRO A 264 1.42 -11.47 -7.93
N GLY A 265 1.08 -10.52 -8.79
CA GLY A 265 1.80 -9.27 -8.91
C GLY A 265 1.65 -8.45 -7.64
N TRP A 266 2.60 -7.58 -7.36
CA TRP A 266 2.61 -6.81 -6.11
C TRP A 266 1.41 -5.85 -5.93
N HIS A 267 0.92 -5.28 -7.02
CA HIS A 267 -0.12 -4.24 -6.97
C HIS A 267 -1.52 -4.79 -6.76
N ILE A 268 -1.81 -5.97 -7.34
CA ILE A 268 -3.14 -6.60 -7.26
C ILE A 268 -3.53 -7.00 -5.84
N GLU A 269 -2.54 -7.21 -4.97
CA GLU A 269 -2.76 -7.58 -3.58
C GLU A 269 -3.59 -6.52 -2.85
N CYS A 270 -3.13 -5.27 -2.88
CA CYS A 270 -3.80 -4.15 -2.21
C CYS A 270 -5.13 -3.80 -2.87
N SER A 271 -5.21 -3.86 -4.20
CA SER A 271 -6.47 -3.65 -4.92
C SER A 271 -7.54 -4.65 -4.51
N ALA A 272 -7.21 -5.93 -4.42
CA ALA A 272 -8.15 -6.98 -4.01
C ALA A 272 -8.51 -6.87 -2.52
N MET A 273 -7.53 -6.68 -1.64
CA MET A 273 -7.78 -6.60 -0.21
C MET A 273 -8.53 -5.32 0.20
N SER A 274 -8.27 -4.17 -0.43
CA SER A 274 -9.04 -2.95 -0.18
C SER A 274 -10.51 -3.12 -0.57
N HIS A 275 -10.76 -3.68 -1.75
CA HIS A 275 -12.12 -4.00 -2.20
C HIS A 275 -12.82 -4.99 -1.24
N ARG A 276 -12.14 -6.05 -0.83
CA ARG A 276 -12.68 -7.08 0.07
C ARG A 276 -13.19 -6.53 1.39
N TYR A 277 -12.47 -5.60 2.00
CA TYR A 277 -12.76 -5.13 3.36
C TYR A 277 -13.48 -3.78 3.42
N LEU A 278 -13.37 -2.95 2.39
CA LEU A 278 -13.96 -1.61 2.36
C LEU A 278 -15.07 -1.46 1.30
N GLY A 279 -15.22 -2.46 0.42
CA GLY A 279 -16.22 -2.47 -0.65
C GLY A 279 -15.77 -1.72 -1.90
N ASP A 280 -16.72 -1.44 -2.79
CA ASP A 280 -16.48 -0.90 -4.12
C ASP A 280 -15.78 0.47 -4.11
N GLY A 281 -16.05 1.28 -3.09
CA GLY A 281 -15.40 2.58 -2.89
C GLY A 281 -15.26 2.89 -1.40
N PHE A 282 -14.18 3.59 -1.04
CA PHE A 282 -13.87 3.96 0.33
C PHE A 282 -13.23 5.36 0.40
N ASP A 283 -13.10 5.90 1.61
CA ASP A 283 -12.80 7.32 1.78
C ASP A 283 -11.34 7.66 1.49
N ILE A 284 -10.39 6.91 2.08
CA ILE A 284 -8.97 7.27 2.04
C ILE A 284 -8.11 6.05 1.73
N HIS A 285 -7.27 6.17 0.70
CA HIS A 285 -6.17 5.27 0.43
C HIS A 285 -4.85 5.94 0.78
N GLY A 286 -4.00 5.26 1.52
CA GLY A 286 -2.77 5.84 2.01
C GLY A 286 -1.56 4.93 2.01
N GLY A 287 -0.37 5.57 2.10
CA GLY A 287 0.91 4.87 2.18
C GLY A 287 2.09 5.82 2.26
N GLY A 288 3.30 5.31 2.12
CA GLY A 288 4.50 6.11 1.91
C GLY A 288 4.49 6.81 0.55
N LEU A 289 5.17 7.94 0.43
CA LEU A 289 5.25 8.69 -0.83
C LEU A 289 5.91 7.86 -1.95
N ASP A 290 6.76 6.92 -1.61
CA ASP A 290 7.39 5.97 -2.52
C ASP A 290 6.41 4.95 -3.14
N LEU A 291 5.23 4.80 -2.55
CA LEU A 291 4.16 3.97 -3.12
C LEU A 291 3.30 4.72 -4.14
N ARG A 292 3.36 6.06 -4.18
CA ARG A 292 2.57 6.86 -5.12
C ARG A 292 2.74 6.35 -6.56
N PHE A 293 3.98 6.05 -6.94
CA PHE A 293 4.34 5.40 -8.19
C PHE A 293 5.41 4.33 -7.94
N PRO A 294 5.30 3.14 -8.56
CA PRO A 294 4.19 2.72 -9.44
C PRO A 294 2.97 2.13 -8.69
N HIS A 295 3.08 1.84 -7.39
CA HIS A 295 2.15 0.97 -6.66
C HIS A 295 0.72 1.50 -6.64
N HIS A 296 0.48 2.70 -6.13
CA HIS A 296 -0.87 3.27 -6.00
C HIS A 296 -1.47 3.68 -7.35
N GLU A 297 -0.65 4.13 -8.31
CA GLU A 297 -1.11 4.37 -9.68
C GLU A 297 -1.65 3.08 -10.30
N ASN A 298 -0.90 1.97 -10.16
CA ASN A 298 -1.30 0.67 -10.66
C ASN A 298 -2.54 0.13 -9.95
N GLU A 299 -2.68 0.34 -8.64
CA GLU A 299 -3.88 -0.04 -7.88
C GLU A 299 -5.11 0.73 -8.34
N MET A 300 -4.97 2.06 -8.57
CA MET A 300 -6.07 2.88 -9.10
C MET A 300 -6.51 2.37 -10.46
N ALA A 301 -5.56 2.09 -11.35
CA ALA A 301 -5.84 1.54 -12.68
C ALA A 301 -6.53 0.18 -12.59
N GLN A 302 -6.02 -0.76 -11.79
CA GLN A 302 -6.60 -2.09 -11.58
C GLN A 302 -8.05 -2.02 -11.07
N THR A 303 -8.28 -1.23 -10.02
CA THR A 303 -9.59 -1.10 -9.39
C THR A 303 -10.62 -0.54 -10.36
N ARG A 304 -10.26 0.53 -11.08
CA ARG A 304 -11.16 1.18 -12.04
C ARG A 304 -11.38 0.36 -13.30
N ALA A 305 -10.33 -0.29 -13.82
CA ALA A 305 -10.44 -1.21 -14.96
C ALA A 305 -11.31 -2.43 -14.65
N ALA A 306 -11.34 -2.87 -13.40
CA ALA A 306 -12.27 -3.92 -12.94
C ALA A 306 -13.73 -3.42 -12.81
N GLY A 307 -13.99 -2.13 -13.04
CA GLY A 307 -15.32 -1.51 -12.98
C GLY A 307 -15.73 -1.03 -11.59
N TYR A 308 -14.79 -0.88 -10.66
CA TYR A 308 -15.04 -0.37 -9.31
C TYR A 308 -14.58 1.09 -9.15
N PRO A 309 -15.25 1.91 -8.34
CA PRO A 309 -14.68 3.18 -7.89
C PRO A 309 -13.39 2.94 -7.10
N SER A 310 -12.38 3.78 -7.30
CA SER A 310 -11.21 3.80 -6.43
C SER A 310 -11.49 4.57 -5.14
N ALA A 311 -10.50 4.71 -4.26
CA ALA A 311 -10.60 5.58 -3.11
C ALA A 311 -10.98 7.01 -3.52
N ALA A 312 -11.82 7.65 -2.69
CA ALA A 312 -12.25 9.03 -2.92
C ALA A 312 -11.11 10.03 -2.69
N ARG A 313 -10.08 9.64 -1.93
CA ARG A 313 -8.93 10.50 -1.61
C ARG A 313 -7.66 9.67 -1.44
N TRP A 314 -6.56 10.17 -1.96
CA TRP A 314 -5.23 9.57 -1.84
C TRP A 314 -4.33 10.41 -0.95
N MET A 315 -3.73 9.78 0.05
CA MET A 315 -2.87 10.46 1.02
C MET A 315 -1.52 9.76 1.10
N HIS A 316 -0.43 10.54 1.06
CA HIS A 316 0.92 10.00 1.12
C HIS A 316 1.71 10.63 2.27
N SER A 317 2.45 9.79 3.01
CA SER A 317 3.38 10.26 4.02
C SER A 317 4.76 10.45 3.41
N ALA A 318 5.32 11.65 3.54
CA ALA A 318 6.67 11.93 3.06
C ALA A 318 7.74 11.15 3.85
N TRP A 319 8.94 11.11 3.29
CA TRP A 319 10.06 10.31 3.78
C TRP A 319 10.72 10.89 5.04
N VAL A 320 11.43 10.01 5.73
CA VAL A 320 12.49 10.40 6.67
C VAL A 320 13.81 10.38 5.92
N THR A 321 14.56 11.48 6.00
CA THR A 321 15.85 11.63 5.34
C THR A 321 16.97 11.68 6.38
N ALA A 322 18.12 11.14 6.05
CA ALA A 322 19.33 11.26 6.82
C ALA A 322 20.39 11.96 5.96
N LYS A 323 21.01 13.03 6.47
CA LYS A 323 22.01 13.83 5.74
C LYS A 323 21.51 14.34 4.37
N GLY A 324 20.22 14.63 4.25
CA GLY A 324 19.60 15.12 3.01
C GLY A 324 19.19 14.04 2.01
N GLU A 325 19.47 12.76 2.28
CA GLU A 325 19.11 11.63 1.41
C GLU A 325 18.02 10.78 2.04
N LYS A 326 17.20 10.12 1.19
CA LYS A 326 16.20 9.14 1.65
C LYS A 326 16.91 8.04 2.44
N MET A 327 16.36 7.70 3.61
CA MET A 327 16.84 6.54 4.36
C MET A 327 16.65 5.27 3.55
N SER A 328 17.73 4.56 3.31
CA SER A 328 17.76 3.30 2.56
C SER A 328 18.73 2.31 3.21
N LYS A 329 18.34 1.03 3.25
CA LYS A 329 19.24 -0.04 3.70
C LYS A 329 20.42 -0.25 2.76
N SER A 330 20.21 -0.07 1.45
CA SER A 330 21.27 -0.19 0.44
C SER A 330 22.32 0.89 0.56
N LEU A 331 21.96 2.07 1.07
CA LEU A 331 22.90 3.19 1.32
C LEU A 331 23.49 3.16 2.74
N GLY A 332 23.13 2.19 3.59
CA GLY A 332 23.58 2.12 4.97
C GLY A 332 23.05 3.26 5.88
N THR A 333 22.11 4.05 5.39
CA THR A 333 21.53 5.21 6.11
C THR A 333 20.25 4.83 6.89
N GLY A 334 19.80 3.58 6.81
CA GLY A 334 18.58 3.11 7.46
C GLY A 334 18.77 2.95 8.97
N LEU A 335 18.20 3.85 9.77
CA LEU A 335 18.14 3.68 11.21
C LEU A 335 17.14 2.58 11.57
N SER A 336 17.62 1.54 12.27
CA SER A 336 16.73 0.51 12.79
C SER A 336 15.87 1.04 13.94
N VAL A 337 14.66 0.50 14.09
CA VAL A 337 13.80 0.90 15.22
C VAL A 337 14.47 0.61 16.57
N PRO A 338 15.06 -0.58 16.81
CA PRO A 338 15.76 -0.85 18.05
C PRO A 338 16.93 0.11 18.35
N SER A 339 17.72 0.50 17.32
CA SER A 339 18.85 1.42 17.56
C SER A 339 18.39 2.81 18.02
N VAL A 340 17.30 3.32 17.43
CA VAL A 340 16.74 4.62 17.83
C VAL A 340 16.10 4.55 19.22
N LEU A 341 15.44 3.44 19.55
CA LEU A 341 14.83 3.25 20.86
C LEU A 341 15.85 2.96 21.98
N ALA A 342 17.08 2.59 21.65
CA ALA A 342 18.15 2.49 22.63
C ALA A 342 18.61 3.87 23.14
N GLU A 343 18.47 4.91 22.33
CA GLU A 343 18.90 6.28 22.65
C GLU A 343 17.75 7.20 23.06
N HIS A 344 16.53 6.90 22.56
CA HIS A 344 15.37 7.77 22.74
C HIS A 344 14.13 6.98 23.18
N SER A 345 13.31 7.56 24.06
CA SER A 345 12.05 6.95 24.44
C SER A 345 11.08 6.87 23.26
N ALA A 346 10.20 5.88 23.27
CA ALA A 346 9.19 5.68 22.23
C ALA A 346 8.31 6.93 21.99
N TRP A 347 8.01 7.69 23.05
CA TRP A 347 7.24 8.94 22.95
C TRP A 347 8.00 10.04 22.20
N VAL A 348 9.30 10.19 22.44
CA VAL A 348 10.14 11.14 21.73
C VAL A 348 10.21 10.78 20.24
N VAL A 349 10.44 9.51 19.94
CA VAL A 349 10.47 9.01 18.55
C VAL A 349 9.13 9.24 17.86
N ARG A 350 8.02 8.86 18.50
CA ARG A 350 6.68 9.08 17.97
C ARG A 350 6.39 10.56 17.75
N TYR A 351 6.75 11.42 18.72
CA TYR A 351 6.58 12.86 18.59
C TYR A 351 7.38 13.41 17.40
N ALA A 352 8.64 13.06 17.29
CA ALA A 352 9.49 13.48 16.17
C ALA A 352 8.90 13.07 14.80
N LEU A 353 8.40 11.82 14.71
CA LEU A 353 7.77 11.33 13.49
C LEU A 353 6.39 11.96 13.19
N GLY A 354 5.69 12.46 14.19
CA GLY A 354 4.34 13.03 14.07
C GLY A 354 4.27 14.55 14.10
N SER A 355 5.36 15.25 14.47
CA SER A 355 5.36 16.70 14.72
C SER A 355 5.32 17.57 13.46
N VAL A 356 5.57 16.99 12.30
CA VAL A 356 5.53 17.69 11.02
C VAL A 356 4.31 17.25 10.22
N GLN A 357 3.89 18.10 9.29
CA GLN A 357 2.84 17.74 8.33
C GLN A 357 3.20 16.43 7.62
N TYR A 358 2.22 15.57 7.36
CA TYR A 358 2.48 14.24 6.78
C TYR A 358 3.18 14.28 5.40
N LEU A 359 3.01 15.35 4.63
CA LEU A 359 3.73 15.60 3.36
C LEU A 359 5.11 16.27 3.55
N SER A 360 5.48 16.66 4.76
CA SER A 360 6.78 17.27 5.00
C SER A 360 7.84 16.21 5.25
N LEU A 361 9.02 16.39 4.64
CA LEU A 361 10.20 15.59 4.94
C LEU A 361 10.63 15.76 6.39
N ILE A 362 11.08 14.69 7.02
CA ILE A 362 11.76 14.75 8.32
C ILE A 362 13.24 14.53 8.08
N HIS A 363 14.05 15.52 8.45
CA HIS A 363 15.50 15.41 8.41
C HIS A 363 16.02 14.96 9.77
N ILE A 364 16.79 13.91 9.77
CA ILE A 364 17.49 13.39 10.96
C ILE A 364 18.98 13.49 10.76
#